data_6cde017de7d9b0e16434ccf866da1823
#
_entry.id   6cde017de7d9b0e16434ccf866da1823
#
_cell.length_a   1.000
_cell.length_b   1.000
_cell.length_c   1.000
_cell.angle_alpha   90.00
_cell.angle_beta   90.00
_cell.angle_gamma   90.00
#
_symmetry.space_group_name_H-M   'P 1'
#
loop_
_entity.id
_entity.type
_entity.pdbx_description
1 polymer ?
#
loop_
_entity_poly.entity_id
_entity_poly.type
_entity_poly.pdbx_seq_one_letter_code
_entity_poly.pdbx_strand_id
1 'polypeptide(L)'
;MANKQFKHIRAYRTGWLLAILDWIIAAPILLIWQRKTSKSLTLDYLGDRKQIEKDIKHGAFFMTNHRDIVMDSAWLSLLLRKRYFIRPFIGIGNNLFAKKWIEHLVRFNRCFAVIRNGGAHAQLENAHTLSA
;
A
#
# COMPACT_ATOMS: atom_id res chain seq x y z
N MET A 1 -13.50 7.87 -29.57
CA MET A 1 -12.60 7.77 -28.40
C MET A 1 -13.32 6.96 -27.36
N ALA A 2 -12.86 5.74 -27.07
CA ALA A 2 -13.52 4.84 -26.13
C ALA A 2 -13.48 5.45 -24.73
N ASN A 3 -14.68 5.69 -24.19
CA ASN A 3 -14.88 6.10 -22.79
C ASN A 3 -14.38 4.95 -21.91
N LYS A 4 -13.08 4.99 -21.54
CA LYS A 4 -12.54 4.07 -20.53
C LYS A 4 -13.24 4.42 -19.24
N GLN A 5 -14.35 3.75 -18.94
CA GLN A 5 -14.96 3.77 -17.62
C GLN A 5 -13.84 3.47 -16.61
N PHE A 6 -13.51 4.45 -15.80
CA PHE A 6 -12.53 4.29 -14.74
C PHE A 6 -13.12 3.29 -13.75
N LYS A 7 -12.61 2.07 -13.79
CA LYS A 7 -13.04 1.02 -12.88
C LYS A 7 -12.57 1.38 -11.48
N HIS A 8 -13.53 1.60 -10.59
CA HIS A 8 -13.27 1.80 -9.18
C HIS A 8 -12.77 0.47 -8.56
N ILE A 9 -11.48 0.41 -8.25
CA ILE A 9 -10.84 -0.81 -7.74
C ILE A 9 -10.46 -0.59 -6.27
N ARG A 10 -11.20 -1.26 -5.39
CA ARG A 10 -10.94 -1.27 -3.94
C ARG A 10 -10.01 -2.41 -3.56
N ALA A 11 -9.25 -2.22 -2.49
CA ALA A 11 -8.51 -3.30 -1.84
C ALA A 11 -9.49 -4.38 -1.32
N TYR A 12 -9.04 -5.62 -1.27
CA TYR A 12 -9.84 -6.65 -0.61
C TYR A 12 -9.93 -6.38 0.90
N ARG A 13 -11.14 -6.46 1.45
CA ARG A 13 -11.32 -6.56 2.91
C ARG A 13 -10.83 -7.95 3.33
N THR A 14 -9.60 -8.00 3.78
CA THR A 14 -8.99 -9.26 4.19
C THR A 14 -9.53 -9.67 5.55
N GLY A 15 -10.26 -10.78 5.60
CA GLY A 15 -10.59 -11.45 6.84
C GLY A 15 -9.32 -11.92 7.58
N TRP A 16 -9.46 -12.35 8.81
CA TRP A 16 -8.36 -12.82 9.67
C TRP A 16 -7.54 -13.97 9.05
N LEU A 17 -8.17 -14.88 8.31
CA LEU A 17 -7.49 -15.96 7.59
C LEU A 17 -6.53 -15.45 6.52
N LEU A 18 -6.95 -14.47 5.73
CA LEU A 18 -6.11 -13.86 4.72
C LEU A 18 -4.97 -13.02 5.35
N ALA A 19 -5.20 -12.47 6.55
CA ALA A 19 -4.17 -11.80 7.31
C ALA A 19 -3.08 -12.79 7.77
N ILE A 20 -3.46 -13.98 8.22
CA ILE A 20 -2.51 -15.03 8.60
C ILE A 20 -1.74 -15.54 7.37
N LEU A 21 -2.40 -15.80 6.24
CA LEU A 21 -1.74 -16.20 4.99
C LEU A 21 -0.75 -15.15 4.50
N ASP A 22 -1.10 -13.89 4.58
CA ASP A 22 -0.20 -12.79 4.24
C ASP A 22 1.04 -12.75 5.15
N TRP A 23 0.87 -13.00 6.44
CA TRP A 23 1.98 -13.10 7.38
C TRP A 23 2.89 -14.31 7.09
N ILE A 24 2.32 -15.45 6.76
CA ILE A 24 3.07 -16.69 6.50
C ILE A 24 3.76 -16.67 5.14
N ILE A 25 3.15 -16.04 4.13
CA ILE A 25 3.64 -16.08 2.74
C ILE A 25 4.33 -14.76 2.36
N ALA A 26 3.63 -13.63 2.47
CA ALA A 26 4.15 -12.36 1.94
C ALA A 26 5.28 -11.79 2.81
N ALA A 27 5.18 -11.88 4.13
CA ALA A 27 6.22 -11.35 5.00
C ALA A 27 7.58 -12.08 4.84
N PRO A 28 7.66 -13.41 4.80
CA PRO A 28 8.92 -14.11 4.52
C PRO A 28 9.50 -13.77 3.14
N ILE A 29 8.67 -13.70 2.10
CA ILE A 29 9.11 -13.35 0.74
C ILE A 29 9.73 -11.94 0.74
N LEU A 30 9.07 -10.97 1.34
CA LEU A 30 9.57 -9.59 1.45
C LEU A 30 10.87 -9.53 2.28
N LEU A 31 10.98 -10.31 3.35
CA LEU A 31 12.19 -10.38 4.17
C LEU A 31 13.37 -10.98 3.42
N ILE A 32 13.15 -12.07 2.67
CA ILE A 32 14.19 -12.69 1.84
C ILE A 32 14.62 -11.71 0.75
N TRP A 33 13.67 -11.05 0.11
CA TRP A 33 13.96 -10.05 -0.91
C TRP A 33 14.72 -8.85 -0.34
N GLN A 34 14.31 -8.34 0.82
CA GLN A 34 15.04 -7.28 1.53
C GLN A 34 16.50 -7.68 1.76
N ARG A 35 16.75 -8.87 2.28
CA ARG A 35 18.12 -9.36 2.56
C ARG A 35 18.98 -9.46 1.31
N LYS A 36 18.37 -9.74 0.15
CA LYS A 36 19.10 -9.83 -1.14
C LYS A 36 19.36 -8.45 -1.76
N THR A 37 18.49 -7.48 -1.54
CA THR A 37 18.54 -6.17 -2.21
C THR A 37 19.06 -5.03 -1.33
N SER A 38 19.01 -5.18 -0.01
CA SER A 38 19.41 -4.14 0.93
C SER A 38 20.21 -4.73 2.09
N LYS A 39 21.33 -4.08 2.42
CA LYS A 39 22.17 -4.49 3.56
C LYS A 39 21.46 -4.26 4.89
N SER A 40 20.74 -3.17 5.01
CA SER A 40 19.97 -2.83 6.22
C SER A 40 18.74 -1.98 5.86
N LEU A 41 17.75 -2.05 6.71
CA LEU A 41 16.57 -1.20 6.67
C LEU A 41 16.38 -0.60 8.05
N THR A 42 16.64 0.70 8.18
CA THR A 42 16.55 1.45 9.43
C THR A 42 15.37 2.41 9.38
N LEU A 43 14.79 2.66 10.55
CA LEU A 43 13.72 3.63 10.72
C LEU A 43 14.21 4.70 11.70
N ASP A 44 14.46 5.90 11.17
CA ASP A 44 14.85 7.06 11.95
C ASP A 44 13.67 8.03 12.09
N TYR A 45 13.47 8.57 13.28
CA TYR A 45 12.37 9.49 13.58
C TYR A 45 12.89 10.93 13.61
N LEU A 46 12.28 11.78 12.79
CA LEU A 46 12.48 13.22 12.83
C LEU A 46 11.34 13.84 13.66
N GLY A 47 11.60 14.12 14.93
CA GLY A 47 10.63 14.69 15.85
C GLY A 47 10.37 13.83 17.10
N ASP A 48 9.26 14.11 17.81
CA ASP A 48 8.90 13.33 18.99
C ASP A 48 8.42 11.93 18.60
N ARG A 49 9.28 10.97 18.86
CA ARG A 49 9.00 9.56 18.57
C ARG A 49 7.73 9.04 19.24
N LYS A 50 7.47 9.43 20.50
CA LYS A 50 6.29 8.95 21.23
C LYS A 50 4.99 9.44 20.61
N GLN A 51 4.99 10.70 20.16
CA GLN A 51 3.83 11.27 19.46
C GLN A 51 3.63 10.59 18.10
N ILE A 52 4.68 10.40 17.32
CA ILE A 52 4.63 9.70 16.03
C ILE A 52 4.10 8.27 16.19
N GLU A 53 4.60 7.51 17.17
CA GLU A 53 4.12 6.15 17.44
C GLU A 53 2.66 6.11 17.87
N LYS A 54 2.20 7.11 18.61
CA LYS A 54 0.78 7.26 18.99
C LYS A 54 -0.10 7.53 17.76
N ASP A 55 0.31 8.46 16.90
CA ASP A 55 -0.43 8.82 15.68
C ASP A 55 -0.53 7.65 14.72
N ILE A 56 0.54 6.89 14.54
CA ILE A 56 0.55 5.67 13.72
C ILE A 56 -0.48 4.65 14.22
N LYS A 57 -0.63 4.47 15.52
CA LYS A 57 -1.59 3.53 16.12
C LYS A 57 -3.05 3.99 15.98
N HIS A 58 -3.30 5.30 15.97
CA HIS A 58 -4.64 5.86 15.82
C HIS A 58 -5.09 5.99 14.36
N GLY A 59 -4.17 5.84 13.43
CA GLY A 59 -4.38 5.96 12.00
C GLY A 59 -3.58 7.13 11.44
N ALA A 60 -2.67 6.82 10.52
CA ALA A 60 -1.79 7.80 9.90
C ALA A 60 -1.84 7.67 8.38
N PHE A 61 -1.75 8.80 7.72
CA PHE A 61 -1.55 8.87 6.28
C PHE A 61 -0.06 9.04 5.99
N PHE A 62 0.52 8.10 5.23
CA PHE A 62 1.92 8.11 4.88
C PHE A 62 2.13 8.64 3.47
N MET A 63 2.93 9.68 3.35
CA MET A 63 3.41 10.17 2.07
C MET A 63 4.88 9.80 1.92
N THR A 64 5.23 9.15 0.83
CA THR A 64 6.61 8.74 0.57
C THR A 64 7.12 9.32 -0.74
N ASN A 65 8.38 9.70 -0.77
CA ASN A 65 9.06 9.97 -2.03
C ASN A 65 9.23 8.67 -2.80
N HIS A 66 8.81 8.70 -4.06
CA HIS A 66 8.74 7.51 -4.88
C HIS A 66 9.93 7.47 -5.83
N ARG A 67 10.96 6.75 -5.44
CA ARG A 67 12.10 6.48 -6.29
C ARG A 67 11.90 5.20 -7.11
N ASP A 68 11.25 4.21 -6.50
CA ASP A 68 10.97 2.92 -7.12
C ASP A 68 9.49 2.54 -6.94
N ILE A 69 8.83 2.16 -8.04
CA ILE A 69 7.36 1.97 -8.09
C ILE A 69 6.86 0.92 -7.09
N VAL A 70 7.64 -0.08 -6.78
CA VAL A 70 7.23 -1.23 -5.95
C VAL A 70 7.98 -1.28 -4.63
N MET A 71 9.27 -0.95 -4.65
CA MET A 71 10.15 -1.18 -3.51
C MET A 71 9.86 -0.29 -2.32
N ASP A 72 9.60 1.00 -2.54
CA ASP A 72 9.40 1.95 -1.45
C ASP A 72 8.15 1.63 -0.63
N SER A 73 7.05 1.31 -1.30
CA SER A 73 5.81 0.90 -0.64
C SER A 73 5.93 -0.47 0.04
N ALA A 74 6.69 -1.40 -0.55
CA ALA A 74 6.95 -2.71 0.04
C ALA A 74 7.81 -2.58 1.32
N TRP A 75 8.86 -1.74 1.29
CA TRP A 75 9.71 -1.49 2.46
C TRP A 75 8.96 -0.81 3.59
N LEU A 76 8.17 0.22 3.29
CA LEU A 76 7.32 0.88 4.27
C LEU A 76 6.33 -0.11 4.89
N SER A 77 5.66 -0.91 4.08
CA SER A 77 4.74 -1.95 4.54
C SER A 77 5.44 -2.96 5.46
N LEU A 78 6.64 -3.40 5.10
CA LEU A 78 7.43 -4.32 5.92
C LEU A 78 7.85 -3.70 7.26
N LEU A 79 8.28 -2.44 7.27
CA LEU A 79 8.64 -1.71 8.49
C LEU A 79 7.45 -1.54 9.42
N LEU A 80 6.30 -1.13 8.89
CA LEU A 80 5.08 -0.96 9.67
C LEU A 80 4.58 -2.28 10.25
N ARG A 81 4.69 -3.36 9.50
CA ARG A 81 4.37 -4.71 10.00
C ARG A 81 5.30 -5.14 11.13
N LYS A 82 6.62 -5.02 10.92
CA LYS A 82 7.63 -5.44 11.90
C LYS A 82 7.57 -4.64 13.20
N ARG A 83 7.31 -3.34 13.11
CA ARG A 83 7.38 -2.44 14.25
C ARG A 83 6.06 -2.25 14.97
N TYR A 84 4.96 -2.21 14.22
CA TYR A 84 3.65 -1.83 14.75
C TYR A 84 2.54 -2.85 14.51
N PHE A 85 2.84 -3.96 13.82
CA PHE A 85 1.85 -4.96 13.39
C PHE A 85 0.73 -4.37 12.50
N ILE A 86 1.03 -3.26 11.81
CA ILE A 86 0.08 -2.57 10.95
C ILE A 86 0.27 -3.00 9.50
N ARG A 87 -0.84 -3.25 8.83
CA ARG A 87 -0.90 -3.50 7.38
C ARG A 87 -1.51 -2.27 6.70
N PRO A 88 -0.70 -1.40 6.08
CA PRO A 88 -1.22 -0.20 5.45
C PRO A 88 -2.04 -0.51 4.21
N PHE A 89 -2.97 0.37 3.87
CA PHE A 89 -3.54 0.43 2.53
C PHE A 89 -2.62 1.25 1.63
N ILE A 90 -2.41 0.79 0.39
CA ILE A 90 -1.46 1.40 -0.53
C ILE A 90 -2.20 1.89 -1.78
N GLY A 91 -2.14 3.20 -2.03
CA GLY A 91 -2.65 3.78 -3.26
C GLY A 91 -1.66 3.59 -4.41
N ILE A 92 -2.08 2.93 -5.48
CA ILE A 92 -1.27 2.72 -6.67
C ILE A 92 -1.98 3.23 -7.94
N GLY A 93 -1.20 3.65 -8.92
CA GLY A 93 -1.76 4.16 -10.18
C GLY A 93 -2.59 3.09 -10.89
N ASN A 94 -3.70 3.49 -11.48
CA ASN A 94 -4.64 2.61 -12.19
C ASN A 94 -4.04 1.84 -13.37
N ASN A 95 -2.92 2.29 -13.92
CA ASN A 95 -2.19 1.62 -15.00
C ASN A 95 -1.65 0.24 -14.60
N LEU A 96 -1.39 0.00 -13.31
CA LEU A 96 -0.91 -1.30 -12.82
C LEU A 96 -1.99 -2.39 -12.79
N PHE A 97 -3.27 -2.01 -12.92
CA PHE A 97 -4.38 -2.96 -12.96
C PHE A 97 -4.74 -3.44 -14.39
N ALA A 98 -3.83 -3.31 -15.34
CA ALA A 98 -4.07 -3.66 -16.74
C ALA A 98 -4.35 -5.17 -16.96
N LYS A 99 -3.74 -6.03 -16.14
CA LYS A 99 -3.92 -7.49 -16.21
C LYS A 99 -4.70 -7.99 -14.99
N LYS A 100 -5.69 -8.86 -15.21
CA LYS A 100 -6.56 -9.39 -14.14
C LYS A 100 -5.79 -10.08 -13.00
N TRP A 101 -4.77 -10.87 -13.31
CA TRP A 101 -3.99 -11.54 -12.28
C TRP A 101 -3.18 -10.56 -11.41
N ILE A 102 -2.66 -9.47 -12.02
CA ILE A 102 -2.00 -8.40 -11.28
C ILE A 102 -3.02 -7.67 -10.40
N GLU A 103 -4.21 -7.39 -10.93
CA GLU A 103 -5.30 -6.79 -10.15
C GLU A 103 -5.59 -7.60 -8.87
N HIS A 104 -5.73 -8.92 -8.98
CA HIS A 104 -5.96 -9.76 -7.81
C HIS A 104 -4.80 -9.74 -6.82
N LEU A 105 -3.56 -9.83 -7.31
CA LEU A 105 -2.36 -9.81 -6.48
C LEU A 105 -2.23 -8.50 -5.69
N VAL A 106 -2.39 -7.34 -6.36
CA VAL A 106 -2.24 -6.04 -5.70
C VAL A 106 -3.41 -5.74 -4.76
N ARG A 107 -4.63 -6.13 -5.09
CA ARG A 107 -5.80 -6.02 -4.19
C ARG A 107 -5.64 -6.88 -2.94
N PHE A 108 -5.07 -8.08 -3.07
CA PHE A 108 -4.73 -8.93 -1.94
C PHE A 108 -3.72 -8.26 -0.99
N ASN A 109 -2.76 -7.53 -1.53
CA ASN A 109 -1.80 -6.73 -0.77
C ASN A 109 -2.36 -5.37 -0.27
N ARG A 110 -3.70 -5.25 -0.19
CA ARG A 110 -4.41 -4.04 0.27
C ARG A 110 -4.14 -2.80 -0.58
N CYS A 111 -3.84 -2.99 -1.87
CA CYS A 111 -3.71 -1.88 -2.79
C CYS A 111 -5.07 -1.49 -3.37
N PHE A 112 -5.26 -0.19 -3.57
CA PHE A 112 -6.42 0.38 -4.26
C PHE A 112 -5.97 1.28 -5.42
N ALA A 113 -6.82 1.42 -6.42
CA ALA A 113 -6.48 2.22 -7.60
C ALA A 113 -6.65 3.71 -7.32
N VAL A 114 -5.64 4.49 -7.71
CA VAL A 114 -5.69 5.96 -7.76
C VAL A 114 -5.67 6.39 -9.23
N ILE A 115 -6.69 7.15 -9.63
CA ILE A 115 -6.82 7.66 -10.99
C ILE A 115 -5.95 8.91 -11.12
N ARG A 116 -4.94 8.87 -11.99
CA ARG A 116 -3.98 9.96 -12.15
C ARG A 116 -4.42 11.02 -13.17
N ASN A 117 -5.09 10.60 -14.23
CA ASN A 117 -5.43 11.45 -15.38
C ASN A 117 -6.95 11.45 -15.58
N GLY A 118 -7.66 12.47 -15.12
CA GLY A 118 -9.12 12.52 -15.24
C GLY A 118 -9.76 13.82 -14.74
N GLY A 119 -8.96 14.84 -14.45
CA GLY A 119 -9.48 16.13 -13.98
C GLY A 119 -10.28 16.04 -12.69
N ALA A 120 -11.26 16.91 -12.51
CA ALA A 120 -12.08 16.98 -11.29
C ALA A 120 -12.88 15.69 -11.00
N HIS A 121 -13.34 14.99 -12.03
CA HIS A 121 -14.05 13.72 -11.87
C HIS A 121 -13.15 12.64 -11.24
N ALA A 122 -11.89 12.55 -11.66
CA ALA A 122 -10.95 11.59 -11.08
C ALA A 122 -10.63 11.91 -9.61
N GLN A 123 -10.59 13.19 -9.25
CA GLN A 123 -10.40 13.60 -7.86
C GLN A 123 -11.59 13.20 -6.97
N LEU A 124 -12.81 13.34 -7.45
CA LEU A 124 -14.01 12.88 -6.75
C LEU A 124 -14.02 11.37 -6.57
N GLU A 125 -13.71 10.59 -7.60
CA GLU A 125 -13.61 9.14 -7.51
C GLU A 125 -12.52 8.68 -6.54
N ASN A 126 -11.37 9.35 -6.54
CA ASN A 126 -10.30 9.08 -5.58
C ASN A 126 -10.73 9.40 -4.14
N ALA A 127 -11.45 10.52 -3.92
CA ALA A 127 -11.98 10.88 -2.61
C ALA A 127 -13.00 9.84 -2.12
N HIS A 128 -13.91 9.38 -2.98
CA HIS A 128 -14.82 8.29 -2.66
C HIS A 128 -14.10 6.99 -2.29
N THR A 129 -12.99 6.69 -2.96
CA THR A 129 -12.19 5.50 -2.63
C THR A 129 -11.54 5.57 -1.26
N LEU A 130 -11.10 6.77 -0.87
CA LEU A 130 -10.45 7.01 0.43
C LEU A 130 -11.44 7.07 1.60
N SER A 131 -12.71 7.46 1.34
CA SER A 131 -13.74 7.60 2.38
C SER A 131 -14.54 6.32 2.66
N ALA A 132 -14.36 5.28 1.87
CA ALA A 132 -15.09 4.01 1.95
C ALA A 132 -14.27 2.89 2.60
#